data_b40043d90e070a8929910100fedc1240
#
_entry.id   b40043d90e070a8929910100fedc1240
#
_cell.length_a   1.000
_cell.length_b   1.000
_cell.length_c   1.000
_cell.angle_alpha   90.00
_cell.angle_beta   90.00
_cell.angle_gamma   90.00
#
_symmetry.space_group_name_H-M   'P 1'
#
loop_
_entity.id
_entity.type
_entity.pdbx_description
1 polymer ?
#
loop_
_entity_poly.entity_id
_entity_poly.type
_entity_poly.pdbx_seq_one_letter_code
_entity_poly.pdbx_strand_id
1 'polypeptide(L)'
;VSVSIFHIGLHLDHPTIPPEERPKIAKRLSELKEMMRSAGYNYEIVYASPESGLEDFRHQLKTQPCDGVLIGGGVVGNPDLSYFLEQIIDATHEAAPKAKILFHNHSVDVRTTVERWFKARSV
;
A
#
# COMPACT_ATOMS: atom_id res chain seq x y z
N VAL A 1 7.78 7.82 -18.36
CA VAL A 1 6.82 6.87 -17.81
C VAL A 1 6.98 6.82 -16.30
N SER A 2 5.91 7.12 -15.59
CA SER A 2 5.92 7.14 -14.13
C SER A 2 5.80 5.73 -13.56
N VAL A 3 6.44 5.52 -12.42
CA VAL A 3 6.29 4.28 -11.66
C VAL A 3 4.96 4.34 -10.92
N SER A 4 4.16 3.29 -11.06
CA SER A 4 2.83 3.20 -10.44
C SER A 4 2.88 2.31 -9.21
N ILE A 5 2.49 2.86 -8.06
CA ILE A 5 2.51 2.19 -6.77
C ILE A 5 1.09 2.15 -6.19
N PHE A 6 0.63 0.97 -5.81
CA PHE A 6 -0.55 0.83 -4.95
C PHE A 6 -0.08 0.57 -3.53
N HIS A 7 -0.48 1.46 -2.63
CA HIS A 7 -0.21 1.33 -1.20
C HIS A 7 -1.48 0.77 -0.56
N ILE A 8 -1.45 -0.50 -0.18
CA ILE A 8 -2.60 -1.11 0.47
C ILE A 8 -2.44 -1.06 1.98
N GLY A 9 -3.45 -0.51 2.65
CA GLY A 9 -3.50 -0.40 4.09
C GLY A 9 -4.81 -0.92 4.64
N LEU A 10 -4.84 -1.09 5.96
CA LEU A 10 -6.02 -1.55 6.66
C LEU A 10 -7.08 -0.45 6.67
N HIS A 11 -8.36 -0.82 6.55
CA HIS A 11 -9.45 0.15 6.71
C HIS A 11 -9.29 0.93 8.01
N LEU A 12 -9.46 2.23 7.97
CA LEU A 12 -9.27 3.10 9.14
C LEU A 12 -10.28 2.82 10.26
N ASP A 13 -11.44 2.26 9.92
CA ASP A 13 -12.45 1.87 10.89
C ASP A 13 -12.29 0.45 11.42
N HIS A 14 -11.20 -0.23 11.02
CA HIS A 14 -10.95 -1.59 11.52
C HIS A 14 -10.77 -1.58 13.04
N PRO A 15 -11.31 -2.58 13.77
CA PRO A 15 -11.25 -2.60 15.24
C PRO A 15 -9.84 -2.54 15.83
N THR A 16 -8.82 -2.96 15.11
CA THR A 16 -7.43 -2.90 15.58
C THR A 16 -6.88 -1.49 15.63
N ILE A 17 -7.55 -0.51 14.99
CA ILE A 17 -7.11 0.88 14.98
C ILE A 17 -7.94 1.66 15.99
N PRO A 18 -7.31 2.22 17.06
CA PRO A 18 -8.06 3.02 18.02
C PRO A 18 -8.76 4.20 17.34
N PRO A 19 -10.03 4.49 17.67
CA PRO A 19 -10.77 5.56 17.01
C PRO A 19 -10.07 6.92 17.05
N GLU A 20 -9.38 7.23 18.15
CA GLU A 20 -8.67 8.50 18.30
C GLU A 20 -7.46 8.62 17.36
N GLU A 21 -6.94 7.51 16.87
CA GLU A 21 -5.80 7.52 15.94
C GLU A 21 -6.22 7.66 14.49
N ARG A 22 -7.47 7.36 14.16
CA ARG A 22 -7.96 7.34 12.78
C ARG A 22 -7.78 8.65 12.02
N PRO A 23 -8.14 9.81 12.59
CA PRO A 23 -7.92 11.09 11.89
C PRO A 23 -6.44 11.39 11.65
N LYS A 24 -5.58 11.03 12.59
CA LYS A 24 -4.14 11.24 12.45
C LYS A 24 -3.55 10.38 11.34
N ILE A 25 -3.97 9.13 11.26
CA ILE A 25 -3.52 8.22 10.21
C ILE A 25 -4.02 8.70 8.86
N ALA A 26 -5.28 9.10 8.77
CA ALA A 26 -5.87 9.59 7.53
C ALA A 26 -5.11 10.81 7.00
N LYS A 27 -4.77 11.76 7.88
CA LYS A 27 -4.00 12.93 7.52
C LYS A 27 -2.61 12.57 7.03
N ARG A 28 -1.92 11.69 7.75
CA ARG A 28 -0.57 11.24 7.39
C ARG A 28 -0.56 10.56 6.03
N LEU A 29 -1.55 9.72 5.74
CA LEU A 29 -1.65 9.04 4.46
C LEU A 29 -1.94 10.00 3.32
N SER A 30 -2.79 11.00 3.55
CA SER A 30 -3.07 12.02 2.55
C SER A 30 -1.82 12.84 2.21
N GLU A 31 -1.06 13.23 3.22
CA GLU A 31 0.19 13.95 3.02
C GLU A 31 1.24 13.09 2.31
N LEU A 32 1.30 11.81 2.66
CA LEU A 32 2.18 10.86 2.01
C LEU A 32 1.86 10.72 0.52
N LYS A 33 0.59 10.59 0.19
CA LYS A 33 0.15 10.47 -1.20
C LYS A 33 0.58 11.69 -2.02
N GLU A 34 0.38 12.89 -1.48
CA GLU A 34 0.80 14.12 -2.14
C GLU A 34 2.31 14.19 -2.32
N MET A 35 3.07 13.84 -1.29
CA MET A 35 4.53 13.84 -1.35
C MET A 35 5.03 12.88 -2.42
N MET A 36 4.48 11.67 -2.48
CA MET A 36 4.91 10.68 -3.47
C MET A 36 4.53 11.10 -4.89
N ARG A 37 3.36 11.69 -5.08
CA ARG A 37 2.96 12.22 -6.37
C ARG A 37 3.85 13.37 -6.81
N SER A 38 4.22 14.25 -5.89
CA SER A 38 5.16 15.34 -6.18
C SER A 38 6.54 14.82 -6.54
N ALA A 39 6.91 13.65 -6.04
CA ALA A 39 8.18 13.01 -6.38
C ALA A 39 8.14 12.26 -7.74
N GLY A 40 7.01 12.26 -8.41
CA GLY A 40 6.88 11.68 -9.76
C GLY A 40 6.24 10.30 -9.83
N TYR A 41 5.73 9.78 -8.72
CA TYR A 41 5.06 8.48 -8.71
C TYR A 41 3.57 8.62 -8.98
N ASN A 42 3.00 7.65 -9.69
CA ASN A 42 1.55 7.43 -9.66
C ASN A 42 1.25 6.67 -8.38
N TYR A 43 0.77 7.35 -7.37
CA TYR A 43 0.62 6.77 -6.04
C TYR A 43 -0.84 6.74 -5.64
N GLU A 44 -1.36 5.55 -5.38
CA GLU A 44 -2.74 5.35 -4.93
C GLU A 44 -2.74 4.58 -3.62
N ILE A 45 -3.58 5.01 -2.70
CA ILE A 45 -3.78 4.32 -1.43
C ILE A 45 -5.09 3.56 -1.51
N VAL A 46 -5.04 2.27 -1.23
CA VAL A 46 -6.18 1.36 -1.26
C VAL A 46 -6.38 0.83 0.15
N TYR A 47 -7.63 0.78 0.58
CA TYR A 47 -7.97 0.28 1.90
C TYR A 47 -8.69 -1.06 1.77
N ALA A 48 -8.31 -2.01 2.61
CA ALA A 48 -8.95 -3.32 2.66
C ALA A 48 -8.83 -3.89 4.06
N SER A 49 -9.55 -4.96 4.33
CA SER A 49 -9.48 -5.69 5.60
C SER A 49 -9.72 -7.16 5.31
N PRO A 50 -9.52 -8.06 6.28
CA PRO A 50 -9.87 -9.46 6.09
C PRO A 50 -11.33 -9.68 5.70
N GLU A 51 -12.20 -8.72 6.06
CA GLU A 51 -13.65 -8.81 5.82
C GLU A 51 -14.10 -8.20 4.51
N SER A 52 -13.35 -7.25 3.94
CA SER A 52 -13.80 -6.56 2.72
C SER A 52 -12.67 -5.82 2.02
N GLY A 53 -12.89 -5.53 0.74
CA GLY A 53 -12.01 -4.68 -0.06
C GLY A 53 -10.97 -5.42 -0.90
N LEU A 54 -10.71 -6.68 -0.61
CA LEU A 54 -9.68 -7.44 -1.33
C LEU A 54 -10.05 -7.68 -2.80
N GLU A 55 -11.33 -7.91 -3.09
CA GLU A 55 -11.78 -8.11 -4.47
C GLU A 55 -11.67 -6.82 -5.29
N ASP A 56 -11.98 -5.67 -4.70
CA ASP A 56 -11.81 -4.39 -5.36
C ASP A 56 -10.33 -4.13 -5.65
N PHE A 57 -9.46 -4.47 -4.70
CA PHE A 57 -8.02 -4.36 -4.89
C PHE A 57 -7.55 -5.24 -6.05
N ARG A 58 -8.00 -6.49 -6.09
CA ARG A 58 -7.68 -7.43 -7.17
C ARG A 58 -8.13 -6.89 -8.52
N HIS A 59 -9.33 -6.32 -8.58
CA HIS A 59 -9.86 -5.72 -9.79
C HIS A 59 -9.02 -4.52 -10.26
N GLN A 60 -8.63 -3.64 -9.33
CA GLN A 60 -7.78 -2.50 -9.65
C GLN A 60 -6.43 -2.94 -10.20
N LEU A 61 -5.83 -3.99 -9.64
CA LEU A 61 -4.57 -4.53 -10.13
C LEU A 61 -4.67 -5.04 -11.57
N LYS A 62 -5.84 -5.55 -11.95
CA LYS A 62 -6.06 -6.07 -13.31
C LYS A 62 -6.30 -4.96 -14.33
N THR A 63 -6.87 -3.83 -13.90
CA THR A 63 -7.34 -2.79 -14.81
C THR A 63 -6.45 -1.56 -14.86
N GLN A 64 -5.51 -1.41 -13.94
CA GLN A 64 -4.64 -0.23 -13.88
C GLN A 64 -3.18 -0.65 -13.86
N PRO A 65 -2.28 0.21 -14.38
CA PRO A 65 -0.84 -0.08 -14.30
C PRO A 65 -0.40 -0.20 -12.84
N CYS A 66 0.42 -1.19 -12.56
CA CYS A 66 0.98 -1.39 -11.22
C CYS A 66 2.39 -1.94 -11.34
N ASP A 67 3.36 -1.15 -10.90
CA ASP A 67 4.76 -1.56 -10.86
C ASP A 67 5.14 -2.10 -9.49
N GLY A 68 4.49 -1.63 -8.44
CA GLY A 68 4.73 -2.08 -7.09
C GLY A 68 3.50 -2.02 -6.22
N VAL A 69 3.42 -2.97 -5.29
CA VAL A 69 2.41 -2.99 -4.24
C VAL A 69 3.15 -2.84 -2.91
N LEU A 70 2.88 -1.75 -2.21
CA LEU A 70 3.42 -1.51 -0.89
C LEU A 70 2.38 -1.88 0.14
N ILE A 71 2.73 -2.81 1.03
CA ILE A 71 1.83 -3.25 2.09
C ILE A 71 2.19 -2.50 3.37
N GLY A 72 1.23 -1.79 3.91
CA GLY A 72 1.44 -0.89 5.05
C GLY A 72 1.77 -1.61 6.34
N GLY A 73 2.43 -0.87 7.26
CA GLY A 73 2.91 -1.41 8.52
C GLY A 73 1.82 -1.92 9.44
N GLY A 74 0.59 -1.40 9.31
CA GLY A 74 -0.53 -1.91 10.09
C GLY A 74 -0.89 -3.36 9.78
N VAL A 75 -0.54 -3.83 8.58
CA VAL A 75 -0.72 -5.23 8.17
C VAL A 75 0.56 -6.03 8.43
N VAL A 76 1.68 -5.53 7.90
CA VAL A 76 2.97 -6.25 7.99
C VAL A 76 3.40 -6.46 9.44
N GLY A 77 3.18 -5.47 10.30
CA GLY A 77 3.63 -5.51 11.69
C GLY A 77 2.68 -6.19 12.65
N ASN A 78 1.53 -6.68 12.19
CA ASN A 78 0.54 -7.30 13.06
C ASN A 78 0.45 -8.80 12.79
N PRO A 79 0.95 -9.66 13.71
CA PRO A 79 0.92 -11.10 13.51
C PRO A 79 -0.50 -11.68 13.35
N ASP A 80 -1.51 -11.02 13.92
CA ASP A 80 -2.89 -11.47 13.78
C ASP A 80 -3.43 -11.29 12.37
N LEU A 81 -2.75 -10.49 11.54
CA LEU A 81 -3.12 -10.25 10.16
C LEU A 81 -2.23 -11.01 9.16
N SER A 82 -1.52 -12.03 9.62
CA SER A 82 -0.63 -12.81 8.74
C SER A 82 -1.39 -13.45 7.58
N TYR A 83 -2.57 -14.00 7.82
CA TYR A 83 -3.37 -14.59 6.75
C TYR A 83 -3.84 -13.52 5.76
N PHE A 84 -4.24 -12.36 6.25
CA PHE A 84 -4.61 -11.25 5.38
C PHE A 84 -3.43 -10.80 4.52
N LEU A 85 -2.23 -10.74 5.11
CA LEU A 85 -1.00 -10.44 4.38
C LEU A 85 -0.79 -11.45 3.24
N GLU A 86 -0.96 -12.73 3.52
CA GLU A 86 -0.84 -13.77 2.50
C GLU A 86 -1.87 -13.59 1.39
N GLN A 87 -3.10 -13.21 1.75
CA GLN A 87 -4.15 -12.96 0.76
C GLN A 87 -3.82 -11.79 -0.14
N ILE A 88 -3.23 -10.72 0.40
CA ILE A 88 -2.79 -9.58 -0.39
C ILE A 88 -1.69 -9.99 -1.37
N ILE A 89 -0.73 -10.76 -0.89
CA ILE A 89 0.38 -11.26 -1.73
C ILE A 89 -0.14 -12.15 -2.84
N ASP A 90 -1.06 -13.04 -2.50
CA ASP A 90 -1.66 -13.95 -3.48
C ASP A 90 -2.46 -13.20 -4.54
N ALA A 91 -3.25 -12.21 -4.12
CA ALA A 91 -4.01 -11.37 -5.06
C ALA A 91 -3.08 -10.62 -6.00
N THR A 92 -1.98 -10.09 -5.48
CA THR A 92 -0.98 -9.38 -6.27
C THR A 92 -0.30 -10.33 -7.27
N HIS A 93 0.06 -11.50 -6.81
CA HIS A 93 0.70 -12.52 -7.65
C HIS A 93 -0.18 -12.91 -8.83
N GLU A 94 -1.48 -13.08 -8.59
CA GLU A 94 -2.43 -13.46 -9.64
C GLU A 94 -2.74 -12.32 -10.60
N ALA A 95 -2.99 -11.12 -10.06
CA ALA A 95 -3.54 -10.01 -10.84
C ALA A 95 -2.46 -9.12 -11.46
N ALA A 96 -1.29 -9.01 -10.82
CA ALA A 96 -0.18 -8.19 -11.29
C ALA A 96 1.14 -8.92 -11.04
N PRO A 97 1.39 -10.02 -11.76
CA PRO A 97 2.53 -10.90 -11.47
C PRO A 97 3.90 -10.25 -11.64
N LYS A 98 3.98 -9.14 -12.36
CA LYS A 98 5.25 -8.42 -12.55
C LYS A 98 5.49 -7.34 -11.50
N ALA A 99 4.50 -7.04 -10.67
CA ALA A 99 4.65 -6.01 -9.65
C ALA A 99 5.60 -6.48 -8.54
N LYS A 100 6.42 -5.54 -8.06
CA LYS A 100 7.23 -5.78 -6.87
C LYS A 100 6.36 -5.66 -5.64
N ILE A 101 6.59 -6.51 -4.66
CA ILE A 101 5.89 -6.45 -3.38
C ILE A 101 6.83 -5.87 -2.35
N LEU A 102 6.41 -4.78 -1.71
CA LEU A 102 7.22 -4.04 -0.76
C LEU A 102 6.54 -4.03 0.61
N PHE A 103 7.32 -4.27 1.64
CA PHE A 103 6.82 -4.24 3.02
C PHE A 103 7.30 -2.96 3.70
N HIS A 104 6.37 -2.22 4.27
CA HIS A 104 6.69 -1.02 5.03
C HIS A 104 6.50 -1.30 6.52
N ASN A 105 7.59 -1.22 7.29
CA ASN A 105 7.57 -1.55 8.71
C ASN A 105 7.90 -0.36 9.62
N HIS A 106 7.88 0.85 9.09
CA HIS A 106 8.18 2.10 9.82
C HIS A 106 9.62 2.27 10.29
N SER A 107 10.54 1.36 9.94
CA SER A 107 11.96 1.54 10.26
C SER A 107 12.59 2.63 9.41
N VAL A 108 12.03 2.89 8.23
CA VAL A 108 12.42 3.96 7.33
C VAL A 108 11.15 4.61 6.79
N ASP A 109 11.26 5.74 6.11
CA ASP A 109 10.08 6.35 5.50
C ASP A 109 9.63 5.56 4.26
N VAL A 110 8.40 5.85 3.80
CA VAL A 110 7.81 5.13 2.66
C VAL A 110 8.62 5.35 1.40
N ARG A 111 9.11 6.57 1.17
CA ARG A 111 9.90 6.87 -0.02
C ARG A 111 11.16 6.01 -0.08
N THR A 112 11.84 5.83 1.04
CA THR A 112 13.01 4.97 1.11
C THR A 112 12.64 3.51 0.80
N THR A 113 11.51 3.03 1.33
CA THR A 113 11.02 1.69 1.04
C THR A 113 10.80 1.49 -0.45
N VAL A 114 10.15 2.45 -1.10
CA VAL A 114 9.89 2.40 -2.55
C VAL A 114 11.18 2.47 -3.34
N GLU A 115 12.08 3.35 -2.96
CA GLU A 115 13.33 3.59 -3.70
C GLU A 115 14.33 2.46 -3.59
N ARG A 116 14.13 1.50 -2.72
CA ARG A 116 14.93 0.27 -2.75
C ARG A 116 14.73 -0.51 -4.06
N TRP A 117 13.58 -0.36 -4.69
CA TRP A 117 13.19 -1.09 -5.90
C TRP A 117 13.02 -0.18 -7.11
N PHE A 118 12.65 1.06 -6.89
CA PHE A 118 12.38 2.03 -7.95
C PHE A 118 13.10 3.33 -7.65
N LYS A 119 13.88 3.80 -8.61
CA LYS A 119 14.48 5.13 -8.45
C LYS A 119 13.46 6.18 -8.86
N ALA A 120 13.31 7.20 -8.02
CA ALA A 120 12.55 8.38 -8.41
C ALA A 120 13.22 8.93 -9.68
N ARG A 121 12.43 9.12 -10.73
CA ARG A 121 12.98 9.69 -11.94
C ARG A 121 13.16 11.18 -11.73
N SER A 122 14.40 11.60 -11.72
CA SER A 122 14.68 13.02 -11.82
C SER A 122 14.24 13.48 -13.21
N VAL A 123 13.47 14.49 -13.20
CA VAL A 123 12.95 15.09 -14.42
C VAL A 123 13.95 16.13 -14.91
#